data_7ea41327fbf2a588d156f263bc5b4fa0
#
_entry.id   7ea41327fbf2a588d156f263bc5b4fa0
#
_cell.length_a   1.000
_cell.length_b   1.000
_cell.length_c   1.000
_cell.angle_alpha   90.00
_cell.angle_beta   90.00
_cell.angle_gamma   90.00
#
_symmetry.space_group_name_H-M   'P 1'
#
loop_
_entity.id
_entity.type
_entity.pdbx_description
1 polymer ?
#
loop_
_entity_poly.entity_id
_entity_poly.type
_entity_poly.pdbx_seq_one_letter_code
_entity_poly.pdbx_strand_id
1 'polypeptide(L)'
;HEQFFHEYLNKQKSFTFPATVYRTEFIKNNNITILSTPGPCIDVVIYMELEKKGGTIAEIPKTLLDYRIYKSQDSSSNLEEMLIKLIHFLSNDEYYGNLLTEDELGRTKYFKWYFRRLLARQTSKCISYKKAVRYLEKMHQELKVSKISTIKYERMLRIADIFSVPASLAYKLTKKVKK
;
A
#
# COMPACT_ATOMS: atom_id res chain seq x y z
N HIS A 1 12.47 13.50 -6.93
CA HIS A 1 11.33 12.69 -7.42
C HIS A 1 10.12 13.60 -7.53
N GLU A 2 9.67 13.84 -8.74
CA GLU A 2 8.51 14.70 -9.05
C GLU A 2 7.18 13.91 -9.14
N GLN A 3 7.19 12.61 -8.81
CA GLN A 3 6.03 11.74 -8.97
C GLN A 3 5.96 10.67 -7.86
N PHE A 4 6.15 11.06 -6.60
CA PHE A 4 6.11 10.12 -5.47
C PHE A 4 4.80 9.35 -5.40
N PHE A 5 3.66 10.01 -5.65
CA PHE A 5 2.35 9.38 -5.65
C PHE A 5 2.25 8.22 -6.65
N HIS A 6 2.65 8.45 -7.91
CA HIS A 6 2.65 7.42 -8.95
C HIS A 6 3.66 6.31 -8.65
N GLU A 7 4.86 6.64 -8.18
CA GLU A 7 5.86 5.65 -7.75
C GLU A 7 5.33 4.81 -6.59
N TYR A 8 4.64 5.42 -5.63
CA TYR A 8 4.01 4.71 -4.52
C TYR A 8 2.94 3.73 -5.00
N LEU A 9 2.00 4.14 -5.86
CA LEU A 9 0.97 3.25 -6.43
C LEU A 9 1.58 2.11 -7.26
N ASN A 10 2.61 2.40 -8.04
CA ASN A 10 3.32 1.40 -8.83
C ASN A 10 4.23 0.49 -7.99
N LYS A 11 4.39 0.77 -6.69
CA LYS A 11 5.30 0.06 -5.78
C LYS A 11 6.75 0.02 -6.25
N GLN A 12 7.18 1.08 -6.88
CA GLN A 12 8.56 1.24 -7.30
C GLN A 12 9.44 1.76 -6.17
N LYS A 13 8.87 2.61 -5.31
CA LYS A 13 9.58 3.16 -4.14
C LYS A 13 8.69 3.21 -2.90
N SER A 14 9.32 3.02 -1.75
CA SER A 14 8.75 3.33 -0.44
C SER A 14 9.86 3.95 0.40
N PHE A 15 9.55 5.06 1.06
CA PHE A 15 10.45 5.69 2.01
C PHE A 15 9.99 5.37 3.42
N THR A 16 10.94 5.25 4.35
CA THR A 16 10.63 5.04 5.75
C THR A 16 10.77 6.38 6.49
N PHE A 17 9.79 6.72 7.31
CA PHE A 17 9.80 7.97 8.06
C PHE A 17 11.10 8.21 8.85
N PRO A 18 11.66 7.22 9.56
CA PRO A 18 12.90 7.40 10.33
C PRO A 18 14.14 7.69 9.49
N ALA A 19 14.11 7.38 8.18
CA ALA A 19 15.25 7.60 7.28
C ALA A 19 15.14 8.91 6.48
N THR A 20 14.23 9.81 6.89
CA THR A 20 13.95 11.04 6.14
C THR A 20 14.30 12.27 6.95
N VAL A 21 14.95 13.23 6.31
CA VAL A 21 15.23 14.56 6.85
C VAL A 21 14.39 15.59 6.09
N TYR A 22 13.68 16.43 6.82
CA TYR A 22 12.80 17.43 6.26
C TYR A 22 13.40 18.83 6.39
N ARG A 23 13.27 19.63 5.33
CA ARG A 23 13.61 21.05 5.39
C ARG A 23 12.50 21.77 6.15
N THR A 24 12.77 22.17 7.38
CA THR A 24 11.80 22.80 8.30
C THR A 24 11.14 24.06 7.72
N GLU A 25 11.94 24.88 7.03
CA GLU A 25 11.42 26.09 6.37
C GLU A 25 10.38 25.76 5.29
N PHE A 26 10.61 24.71 4.50
CA PHE A 26 9.64 24.29 3.49
C PHE A 26 8.31 23.88 4.13
N ILE A 27 8.36 23.09 5.21
CA ILE A 27 7.18 22.67 5.96
C ILE A 27 6.41 23.87 6.51
N LYS A 28 7.13 24.81 7.16
CA LYS A 28 6.52 26.01 7.75
C LYS A 28 5.90 26.92 6.70
N ASN A 29 6.65 27.25 5.64
CA ASN A 29 6.21 28.16 4.60
C ASN A 29 5.01 27.64 3.79
N ASN A 30 4.84 26.32 3.70
CA ASN A 30 3.72 25.68 3.01
C ASN A 30 2.59 25.23 3.93
N ASN A 31 2.67 25.55 5.25
CA ASN A 31 1.68 25.15 6.25
C ASN A 31 1.39 23.63 6.26
N ILE A 32 2.42 22.81 6.05
CA ILE A 32 2.26 21.35 6.04
C ILE A 32 2.11 20.88 7.48
N THR A 33 0.92 20.37 7.80
CA THR A 33 0.59 19.93 9.14
C THR A 33 0.67 18.40 9.24
N ILE A 34 1.57 17.91 10.07
CA ILE A 34 1.79 16.48 10.28
C ILE A 34 0.64 15.84 11.11
N LEU A 35 -0.10 16.66 11.88
CA LEU A 35 -1.07 16.19 12.88
C LEU A 35 -2.51 15.97 12.36
N SER A 36 -2.83 16.31 11.12
CA SER A 36 -4.20 16.22 10.59
C SER A 36 -4.49 14.91 9.84
N THR A 37 -3.56 13.97 9.83
CA THR A 37 -3.65 12.79 8.98
C THR A 37 -4.25 11.59 9.70
N PRO A 38 -5.09 10.83 9.02
CA PRO A 38 -5.76 9.66 9.58
C PRO A 38 -4.81 8.46 9.69
N GLY A 39 -4.29 8.22 10.86
CA GLY A 39 -3.70 6.93 11.23
C GLY A 39 -2.25 6.71 10.80
N PRO A 40 -1.84 5.45 10.79
CA PRO A 40 -0.43 5.04 10.86
C PRO A 40 0.35 5.05 9.53
N CYS A 41 -0.23 5.51 8.41
CA CYS A 41 0.49 5.78 7.16
C CYS A 41 0.82 7.27 7.01
N ILE A 42 1.04 7.95 8.13
CA ILE A 42 1.33 9.38 8.18
C ILE A 42 2.57 9.76 7.36
N ASP A 43 3.57 8.90 7.33
CA ASP A 43 4.77 9.04 6.52
C ASP A 43 4.45 9.18 5.03
N VAL A 44 3.60 8.31 4.51
CA VAL A 44 3.19 8.35 3.09
C VAL A 44 2.43 9.64 2.78
N VAL A 45 1.52 10.06 3.65
CA VAL A 45 0.74 11.28 3.46
C VAL A 45 1.62 12.53 3.51
N ILE A 46 2.61 12.58 4.40
CA ILE A 46 3.56 13.69 4.45
C ILE A 46 4.32 13.82 3.13
N TYR A 47 4.82 12.73 2.56
CA TYR A 47 5.51 12.78 1.28
C TYR A 47 4.59 13.26 0.15
N MET A 48 3.34 12.84 0.16
CA MET A 48 2.34 13.30 -0.81
C MET A 48 2.04 14.80 -0.64
N GLU A 49 1.86 15.27 0.60
CA GLU A 49 1.65 16.71 0.85
C GLU A 49 2.87 17.56 0.46
N LEU A 50 4.08 17.06 0.68
CA LEU A 50 5.30 17.71 0.21
C LEU A 50 5.32 17.80 -1.34
N GLU A 51 4.98 16.74 -2.04
CA GLU A 51 4.88 16.71 -3.51
C GLU A 51 3.80 17.69 -4.01
N LYS A 52 2.62 17.66 -3.43
CA LYS A 52 1.49 18.57 -3.76
C LYS A 52 1.87 20.05 -3.63
N LYS A 53 2.81 20.38 -2.75
CA LYS A 53 3.35 21.74 -2.55
C LYS A 53 4.58 22.05 -3.40
N GLY A 54 4.93 21.20 -4.35
CA GLY A 54 6.11 21.36 -5.22
C GLY A 54 7.45 20.99 -4.55
N GLY A 55 7.39 20.25 -3.46
CA GLY A 55 8.58 19.72 -2.80
C GLY A 55 9.26 18.62 -3.64
N THR A 56 10.58 18.54 -3.54
CA THR A 56 11.39 17.50 -4.19
C THR A 56 12.01 16.57 -3.15
N ILE A 57 12.13 15.29 -3.50
CA ILE A 57 12.76 14.27 -2.66
C ILE A 57 14.11 13.92 -3.26
N ALA A 58 15.19 14.13 -2.51
CA ALA A 58 16.54 13.69 -2.87
C ALA A 58 16.91 12.44 -2.07
N GLU A 59 17.53 11.48 -2.71
CA GLU A 59 18.00 10.24 -2.09
C GLU A 59 19.52 10.30 -1.88
N ILE A 60 19.96 9.95 -0.66
CA ILE A 60 21.38 9.78 -0.35
C ILE A 60 21.71 8.29 -0.54
N PRO A 61 22.51 7.89 -1.55
CA PRO A 61 22.79 6.48 -1.86
C PRO A 61 23.82 5.86 -0.90
N LYS A 62 23.57 6.00 0.40
CA LYS A 62 24.41 5.45 1.47
C LYS A 62 23.50 4.91 2.58
N THR A 63 23.90 3.80 3.20
CA THR A 63 23.25 3.31 4.42
C THR A 63 23.65 4.22 5.58
N LEU A 64 22.69 4.99 6.08
CA LEU A 64 22.89 5.94 7.19
C LEU A 64 22.10 5.55 8.45
N LEU A 65 21.23 4.53 8.35
CA LEU A 65 20.37 4.13 9.43
C LEU A 65 20.18 2.60 9.41
N ASP A 66 20.30 1.97 10.59
CA ASP A 66 19.91 0.59 10.83
C ASP A 66 18.49 0.55 11.40
N TYR A 67 17.56 -0.01 10.63
CA TYR A 67 16.16 -0.10 11.02
C TYR A 67 15.85 -1.42 11.71
N ARG A 68 15.55 -1.35 13.03
CA ARG A 68 15.19 -2.54 13.80
C ARG A 68 13.76 -2.99 13.49
N ILE A 69 13.61 -4.25 13.08
CA ILE A 69 12.30 -4.87 12.85
C ILE A 69 11.97 -5.82 14.01
N TYR A 70 10.78 -5.69 14.59
CA TYR A 70 10.30 -6.57 15.67
C TYR A 70 8.80 -6.89 15.51
N LYS A 71 8.36 -8.01 16.11
CA LYS A 71 7.01 -8.57 15.86
C LYS A 71 5.84 -7.68 16.31
N SER A 72 6.03 -6.87 17.35
CA SER A 72 5.00 -5.97 17.89
C SER A 72 5.00 -4.57 17.26
N GLN A 73 5.74 -4.38 16.17
CA GLN A 73 5.76 -3.12 15.46
C GLN A 73 4.40 -2.87 14.78
N ASP A 74 3.87 -1.64 14.85
CA ASP A 74 2.56 -1.28 14.30
C ASP A 74 2.41 -1.64 12.81
N SER A 75 3.45 -1.41 12.02
CA SER A 75 3.49 -1.79 10.61
C SER A 75 3.42 -3.31 10.36
N SER A 76 3.65 -4.15 11.37
CA SER A 76 3.57 -5.61 11.23
C SER A 76 2.21 -6.19 11.63
N SER A 77 1.48 -5.56 12.57
CA SER A 77 0.24 -6.10 13.13
C SER A 77 -1.02 -5.71 12.36
N ASN A 78 -1.13 -4.47 11.87
CA ASN A 78 -2.36 -3.92 11.30
C ASN A 78 -2.19 -3.29 9.91
N LEU A 79 -1.08 -3.54 9.23
CA LEU A 79 -0.74 -2.84 7.98
C LEU A 79 -1.81 -3.01 6.89
N GLU A 80 -2.49 -4.17 6.82
CA GLU A 80 -3.52 -4.40 5.82
C GLU A 80 -4.70 -3.42 5.95
N GLU A 81 -5.14 -3.17 7.18
CA GLU A 81 -6.21 -2.22 7.47
C GLU A 81 -5.76 -0.78 7.29
N MET A 82 -4.52 -0.48 7.70
CA MET A 82 -3.91 0.84 7.52
C MET A 82 -3.84 1.24 6.04
N LEU A 83 -3.46 0.31 5.17
CA LEU A 83 -3.40 0.55 3.73
C LEU A 83 -4.79 0.81 3.12
N ILE A 84 -5.85 0.15 3.62
CA ILE A 84 -7.23 0.45 3.20
C ILE A 84 -7.61 1.87 3.63
N LYS A 85 -7.33 2.24 4.88
CA LYS A 85 -7.61 3.59 5.40
C LYS A 85 -6.84 4.67 4.64
N LEU A 86 -5.60 4.40 4.26
CA LEU A 86 -4.82 5.32 3.43
C LEU A 86 -5.47 5.52 2.05
N ILE A 87 -5.82 4.44 1.36
CA ILE A 87 -6.46 4.56 0.03
C ILE A 87 -7.82 5.25 0.15
N HIS A 88 -8.59 4.95 1.19
CA HIS A 88 -9.84 5.66 1.49
C HIS A 88 -9.63 7.16 1.69
N PHE A 89 -8.62 7.54 2.48
CA PHE A 89 -8.25 8.95 2.66
C PHE A 89 -7.89 9.61 1.33
N LEU A 90 -7.01 8.98 0.54
CA LEU A 90 -6.59 9.51 -0.75
C LEU A 90 -7.74 9.62 -1.76
N SER A 91 -8.67 8.67 -1.77
CA SER A 91 -9.82 8.70 -2.69
C SER A 91 -10.85 9.78 -2.35
N ASN A 92 -10.85 10.28 -1.12
CA ASN A 92 -11.72 11.37 -0.68
C ASN A 92 -11.03 12.75 -0.70
N ASP A 93 -9.73 12.83 -0.91
CA ASP A 93 -9.01 14.08 -1.17
C ASP A 93 -9.24 14.49 -2.62
N GLU A 94 -9.57 15.75 -2.88
CA GLU A 94 -9.88 16.25 -4.22
C GLU A 94 -8.71 16.06 -5.19
N TYR A 95 -7.49 16.37 -4.76
CA TYR A 95 -6.30 16.26 -5.59
C TYR A 95 -5.93 14.80 -5.87
N TYR A 96 -5.78 14.00 -4.81
CA TYR A 96 -5.36 12.60 -4.94
C TYR A 96 -6.46 11.70 -5.50
N GLY A 97 -7.73 12.01 -5.24
CA GLY A 97 -8.87 11.29 -5.80
C GLY A 97 -8.91 11.39 -7.32
N ASN A 98 -8.61 12.56 -7.88
CA ASN A 98 -8.47 12.75 -9.33
C ASN A 98 -7.29 11.95 -9.89
N LEU A 99 -6.11 12.05 -9.28
CA LEU A 99 -4.93 11.28 -9.69
C LEU A 99 -5.17 9.75 -9.61
N LEU A 100 -5.84 9.28 -8.56
CA LEU A 100 -6.24 7.87 -8.43
C LEU A 100 -7.18 7.45 -9.56
N THR A 101 -8.14 8.29 -9.91
CA THR A 101 -9.14 7.99 -10.95
C THR A 101 -8.48 7.87 -12.32
N GLU A 102 -7.51 8.71 -12.62
CA GLU A 102 -6.78 8.73 -13.88
C GLU A 102 -5.79 7.57 -14.02
N ASP A 103 -5.14 7.14 -12.92
CA ASP A 103 -4.12 6.07 -12.95
C ASP A 103 -4.72 4.67 -12.71
N GLU A 104 -5.52 4.18 -13.66
CA GLU A 104 -6.06 2.80 -13.59
C GLU A 104 -4.97 1.73 -13.54
N LEU A 105 -3.85 1.95 -14.21
CA LEU A 105 -2.73 1.02 -14.21
C LEU A 105 -2.06 0.95 -12.82
N GLY A 106 -1.81 2.09 -12.20
CA GLY A 106 -1.27 2.18 -10.85
C GLY A 106 -2.20 1.53 -9.83
N ARG A 107 -3.51 1.82 -9.87
CA ARG A 107 -4.52 1.18 -9.02
C ARG A 107 -4.51 -0.34 -9.18
N THR A 108 -4.43 -0.82 -10.42
CA THR A 108 -4.36 -2.25 -10.74
C THR A 108 -3.09 -2.90 -10.18
N LYS A 109 -1.94 -2.27 -10.32
CA LYS A 109 -0.66 -2.75 -9.76
C LYS A 109 -0.69 -2.77 -8.24
N TYR A 110 -1.22 -1.70 -7.63
CA TYR A 110 -1.38 -1.61 -6.18
C TYR A 110 -2.28 -2.72 -5.64
N PHE A 111 -3.45 -2.95 -6.24
CA PHE A 111 -4.35 -4.03 -5.86
C PHE A 111 -3.67 -5.41 -5.93
N LYS A 112 -2.95 -5.70 -7.01
CA LYS A 112 -2.23 -6.97 -7.17
C LYS A 112 -1.13 -7.15 -6.12
N TRP A 113 -0.42 -6.07 -5.78
CA TRP A 113 0.57 -6.09 -4.71
C TRP A 113 -0.09 -6.33 -3.35
N TYR A 114 -1.18 -5.63 -3.05
CA TYR A 114 -1.95 -5.81 -1.82
C TYR A 114 -2.48 -7.23 -1.68
N PHE A 115 -3.03 -7.79 -2.75
CA PHE A 115 -3.46 -9.19 -2.77
C PHE A 115 -2.32 -10.16 -2.42
N ARG A 116 -1.12 -9.99 -3.02
CA ARG A 116 0.04 -10.84 -2.71
C ARG A 116 0.39 -10.78 -1.23
N ARG A 117 0.27 -9.61 -0.62
CA ARG A 117 0.47 -9.44 0.82
C ARG A 117 -0.59 -10.18 1.62
N LEU A 118 -1.86 -10.06 1.29
CA LEU A 118 -2.95 -10.80 1.95
C LEU A 118 -2.71 -12.31 1.86
N LEU A 119 -2.35 -12.81 0.70
CA LEU A 119 -2.05 -14.23 0.48
C LEU A 119 -0.88 -14.70 1.36
N ALA A 120 0.21 -13.93 1.42
CA ALA A 120 1.35 -14.25 2.27
C ALA A 120 1.00 -14.25 3.76
N ARG A 121 0.20 -13.29 4.22
CA ARG A 121 -0.26 -13.19 5.61
C ARG A 121 -1.21 -14.31 6.00
N GLN A 122 -2.09 -14.73 5.09
CA GLN A 122 -2.99 -15.86 5.31
C GLN A 122 -2.22 -17.18 5.36
N THR A 123 -1.33 -17.45 4.41
CA THR A 123 -0.54 -18.69 4.37
C THR A 123 0.40 -18.83 5.58
N SER A 124 0.88 -17.71 6.14
CA SER A 124 1.62 -17.70 7.41
C SER A 124 0.71 -17.67 8.64
N LYS A 125 -0.59 -17.88 8.49
CA LYS A 125 -1.59 -17.90 9.57
C LYS A 125 -1.65 -16.62 10.43
N CYS A 126 -1.13 -15.50 9.90
CA CYS A 126 -1.21 -14.19 10.58
C CYS A 126 -2.60 -13.56 10.49
N ILE A 127 -3.39 -13.92 9.46
CA ILE A 127 -4.78 -13.54 9.29
C ILE A 127 -5.60 -14.74 8.83
N SER A 128 -6.89 -14.80 9.22
CA SER A 128 -7.79 -15.85 8.77
C SER A 128 -8.25 -15.61 7.32
N TYR A 129 -8.70 -16.67 6.63
CA TYR A 129 -9.31 -16.59 5.31
C TYR A 129 -10.43 -15.54 5.25
N LYS A 130 -11.38 -15.58 6.20
CA LYS A 130 -12.50 -14.61 6.27
C LYS A 130 -12.00 -13.15 6.34
N LYS A 131 -10.96 -12.91 7.13
CA LYS A 131 -10.37 -11.57 7.27
C LYS A 131 -9.66 -11.14 5.99
N ALA A 132 -8.95 -12.07 5.32
CA ALA A 132 -8.27 -11.80 4.05
C ALA A 132 -9.27 -11.44 2.94
N VAL A 133 -10.38 -12.19 2.80
CA VAL A 133 -11.45 -11.88 1.83
C VAL A 133 -12.06 -10.51 2.10
N ARG A 134 -12.45 -10.23 3.35
CA ARG A 134 -13.01 -8.92 3.71
C ARG A 134 -12.07 -7.75 3.38
N TYR A 135 -10.78 -7.91 3.60
CA TYR A 135 -9.78 -6.89 3.26
C TYR A 135 -9.58 -6.74 1.75
N LEU A 136 -9.66 -7.85 1.01
CA LEU A 136 -9.60 -7.84 -0.45
C LEU A 136 -10.76 -7.05 -1.05
N GLU A 137 -11.99 -7.34 -0.60
CA GLU A 137 -13.21 -6.65 -1.03
C GLU A 137 -13.16 -5.15 -0.74
N LYS A 138 -12.77 -4.78 0.50
CA LYS A 138 -12.63 -3.37 0.88
C LYS A 138 -11.61 -2.65 0.00
N MET A 139 -10.44 -3.23 -0.21
CA MET A 139 -9.41 -2.61 -1.06
C MET A 139 -9.89 -2.47 -2.52
N HIS A 140 -10.65 -3.44 -3.02
CA HIS A 140 -11.24 -3.36 -4.36
C HIS A 140 -12.23 -2.20 -4.49
N GLN A 141 -13.09 -2.02 -3.47
CA GLN A 141 -14.07 -0.93 -3.40
C GLN A 141 -13.38 0.43 -3.37
N GLU A 142 -12.36 0.59 -2.50
CA GLU A 142 -11.62 1.86 -2.37
C GLU A 142 -10.86 2.23 -3.65
N LEU A 143 -10.18 1.27 -4.28
CA LEU A 143 -9.43 1.50 -5.52
C LEU A 143 -10.32 1.60 -6.76
N LYS A 144 -11.59 1.21 -6.70
CA LYS A 144 -12.54 1.20 -7.84
C LYS A 144 -11.95 0.56 -9.10
N VAL A 145 -11.35 -0.63 -8.96
CA VAL A 145 -10.64 -1.32 -10.06
C VAL A 145 -11.64 -2.15 -10.89
N SER A 146 -12.19 -1.57 -11.93
CA SER A 146 -13.26 -2.18 -12.74
C SER A 146 -12.84 -3.43 -13.51
N LYS A 147 -11.61 -3.50 -13.98
CA LYS A 147 -11.09 -4.61 -14.80
C LYS A 147 -10.61 -5.82 -13.99
N ILE A 148 -10.73 -5.78 -12.67
CA ILE A 148 -10.31 -6.88 -11.79
C ILE A 148 -11.54 -7.54 -11.18
N SER A 149 -11.75 -8.84 -11.45
CA SER A 149 -12.74 -9.65 -10.75
C SER A 149 -12.16 -10.15 -9.42
N THR A 150 -12.80 -9.79 -8.29
CA THR A 150 -12.43 -10.27 -6.95
C THR A 150 -12.57 -11.78 -6.84
N ILE A 151 -13.55 -12.39 -7.52
CA ILE A 151 -13.84 -13.83 -7.49
C ILE A 151 -12.60 -14.68 -7.75
N LYS A 152 -11.78 -14.27 -8.73
CA LYS A 152 -10.52 -14.98 -9.02
C LYS A 152 -9.58 -14.98 -7.83
N TYR A 153 -9.40 -13.84 -7.19
CA TYR A 153 -8.48 -13.67 -6.06
C TYR A 153 -9.01 -14.34 -4.79
N GLU A 154 -10.31 -14.34 -4.56
CA GLU A 154 -10.96 -15.08 -3.48
C GLU A 154 -10.76 -16.59 -3.63
N ARG A 155 -10.92 -17.13 -4.85
CA ARG A 155 -10.61 -18.54 -5.13
C ARG A 155 -9.17 -18.89 -4.81
N MET A 156 -8.23 -17.99 -5.10
CA MET A 156 -6.81 -18.18 -4.76
C MET A 156 -6.59 -18.23 -3.25
N LEU A 157 -7.21 -17.32 -2.49
CA LEU A 157 -7.17 -17.34 -1.02
C LEU A 157 -7.78 -18.63 -0.47
N ARG A 158 -8.91 -19.09 -1.04
CA ARG A 158 -9.57 -20.34 -0.62
C ARG A 158 -8.73 -21.58 -0.89
N ILE A 159 -8.09 -21.65 -2.05
CA ILE A 159 -7.16 -22.76 -2.38
C ILE A 159 -5.99 -22.78 -1.40
N ALA A 160 -5.41 -21.62 -1.11
CA ALA A 160 -4.31 -21.52 -0.16
C ALA A 160 -4.72 -21.93 1.26
N ASP A 161 -5.96 -21.65 1.66
CA ASP A 161 -6.51 -22.04 2.96
C ASP A 161 -6.71 -23.55 3.09
N ILE A 162 -7.34 -24.18 2.07
CA ILE A 162 -7.66 -25.60 2.08
C ILE A 162 -6.40 -26.48 2.01
N PHE A 163 -5.47 -26.13 1.14
CA PHE A 163 -4.30 -26.96 0.89
C PHE A 163 -3.08 -26.60 1.72
N SER A 164 -3.17 -25.59 2.59
CA SER A 164 -2.04 -25.05 3.37
C SER A 164 -0.78 -24.80 2.53
N VAL A 165 -0.98 -24.38 1.28
CA VAL A 165 0.09 -24.24 0.27
C VAL A 165 0.88 -22.97 0.53
N PRO A 166 2.22 -22.98 0.42
CA PRO A 166 3.00 -21.76 0.46
C PRO A 166 2.53 -20.73 -0.58
N ALA A 167 2.53 -19.46 -0.22
CA ALA A 167 2.03 -18.37 -1.07
C ALA A 167 2.64 -18.38 -2.49
N SER A 168 3.92 -18.76 -2.61
CA SER A 168 4.62 -18.89 -3.90
C SER A 168 4.02 -19.98 -4.81
N LEU A 169 3.54 -21.07 -4.23
CA LEU A 169 2.94 -22.18 -4.98
C LEU A 169 1.49 -21.85 -5.35
N ALA A 170 0.68 -21.29 -4.44
CA ALA A 170 -0.67 -20.83 -4.72
C ALA A 170 -0.69 -19.84 -5.89
N TYR A 171 0.27 -18.92 -5.94
CA TYR A 171 0.42 -17.96 -7.03
C TYR A 171 0.80 -18.62 -8.36
N LYS A 172 1.66 -19.64 -8.34
CA LYS A 172 2.06 -20.40 -9.56
C LYS A 172 0.92 -21.24 -10.13
N LEU A 173 0.12 -21.89 -9.27
CA LEU A 173 -1.02 -22.71 -9.69
C LEU A 173 -2.07 -21.89 -10.46
N THR A 174 -2.26 -20.63 -10.09
CA THR A 174 -3.24 -19.78 -10.77
C THR A 174 -2.75 -19.21 -12.11
N LYS A 175 -1.44 -19.19 -12.37
CA LYS A 175 -0.92 -18.85 -13.71
C LYS A 175 -1.15 -19.97 -14.74
N LYS A 176 -1.18 -21.25 -14.31
CA LYS A 176 -1.35 -22.42 -15.20
C LYS A 176 -2.80 -22.67 -15.65
N VAL A 177 -3.80 -22.07 -15.02
CA VAL A 177 -5.22 -22.23 -15.39
C VAL A 177 -5.64 -21.33 -16.57
N LYS A 178 -4.70 -20.68 -17.24
CA LYS A 178 -4.91 -19.89 -18.48
C LYS A 178 -4.42 -20.63 -19.73
N LYS A 179 -4.78 -21.91 -19.92
CA LYS A 179 -4.74 -22.56 -21.22
C LYS A 179 -6.08 -23.20 -21.50
#